data_516445e7e5762bc1f0754247f58cd0a6
#
_entry.id   516445e7e5762bc1f0754247f58cd0a6
#
_cell.length_a   1.000
_cell.length_b   1.000
_cell.length_c   1.000
_cell.angle_alpha   90.00
_cell.angle_beta   90.00
_cell.angle_gamma   90.00
#
_symmetry.space_group_name_H-M   'P 1'
#
loop_
_entity.id
_entity.type
_entity.pdbx_description
1 polymer ?
#
loop_
_entity_poly.entity_id
_entity_poly.type
_entity_poly.pdbx_seq_one_letter_code
_entity_poly.pdbx_strand_id
1 'polypeptide(L)'
;MKNLANHSLPDGVKQPTYDRSLLKSRIVHLGFGAFHRAHQALLTDRVLNQQGGDWGYCEVNLFGGEKLIEQLREQNHLYTVLEKGAEHNQAVVVGSVHESLHSEIDGIQAVIEKMAEPQVAIVSLTVTEKGYCIEPGSGKLDLNNALIQRDLATPLAPTSAPGVIVEALRLRHERNLAPFTVLSCDNIPENGHVVKNAVLGLAKARDENLAAWIESNVTFPSTMVDRIVPAATEETLAEVAQAVGVEDPCGIACEPFIQWVVEDNFVAGRPQWEIAGAELVSDVLPYEEMKLRMLNGSHSFLAYLGYLAGYQHINDCMEDQAYRTAAHRLMLQEQAPTLRVTGVDLGQYADRLIERYSNPSLKHRTWQIAMDGTQKLPQRMLDSIRWHLAHDSAFPCLALGVAGWMRYVGGVDDHQQDIDIRDPMVETLKAVVAGSQEGEARVQALLGIKAVFGDELPKQATFVEAVIHAYLALVKNGAASTCAALVK
;
A
#
# COMPACT_ATOMS: atom_id res chain seq x y z
N MET A 1 -24.01 0.55 -27.86
CA MET A 1 -22.53 0.40 -27.97
C MET A 1 -22.14 -0.91 -27.29
N LYS A 2 -21.20 -1.68 -27.83
CA LYS A 2 -20.74 -2.93 -27.20
C LYS A 2 -19.86 -2.59 -26.00
N ASN A 3 -20.08 -3.28 -24.88
CA ASN A 3 -19.28 -3.17 -23.65
C ASN A 3 -19.20 -4.55 -22.98
N LEU A 4 -18.55 -4.65 -21.82
CA LEU A 4 -18.39 -5.92 -21.10
C LEU A 4 -19.71 -6.63 -20.78
N ALA A 5 -20.78 -5.90 -20.57
CA ALA A 5 -22.08 -6.48 -20.20
C ALA A 5 -22.79 -7.19 -21.36
N ASN A 6 -22.49 -6.83 -22.59
CA ASN A 6 -23.20 -7.28 -23.77
C ASN A 6 -22.29 -7.82 -24.89
N HIS A 7 -21.05 -8.13 -24.59
CA HIS A 7 -20.06 -8.63 -25.53
C HIS A 7 -19.62 -10.04 -25.15
N SER A 8 -19.52 -10.92 -26.14
CA SER A 8 -18.95 -12.26 -25.93
C SER A 8 -17.44 -12.15 -25.77
N LEU A 9 -16.93 -12.67 -24.66
CA LEU A 9 -15.51 -12.58 -24.32
C LEU A 9 -14.70 -13.67 -25.04
N PRO A 10 -13.43 -13.38 -25.41
CA PRO A 10 -12.54 -14.38 -25.97
C PRO A 10 -12.29 -15.56 -25.01
N ASP A 11 -11.96 -16.71 -25.59
CA ASP A 11 -11.54 -17.87 -24.79
C ASP A 11 -10.31 -17.52 -23.96
N GLY A 12 -10.27 -18.06 -22.73
CA GLY A 12 -9.17 -17.81 -21.78
C GLY A 12 -9.38 -16.59 -20.87
N VAL A 13 -10.35 -15.72 -21.16
CA VAL A 13 -10.74 -14.66 -20.22
C VAL A 13 -11.57 -15.28 -19.11
N LYS A 14 -11.12 -15.10 -17.87
CA LYS A 14 -11.90 -15.50 -16.68
C LYS A 14 -13.06 -14.53 -16.47
N GLN A 15 -14.23 -15.05 -16.18
CA GLN A 15 -15.43 -14.24 -15.94
C GLN A 15 -16.26 -14.86 -14.82
N PRO A 16 -17.20 -14.09 -14.21
CA PRO A 16 -18.03 -14.62 -13.14
C PRO A 16 -18.82 -15.85 -13.55
N THR A 17 -18.75 -16.90 -12.74
CA THR A 17 -19.48 -18.17 -12.92
C THR A 17 -20.65 -18.29 -11.94
N TYR A 18 -20.77 -17.38 -10.99
CA TYR A 18 -21.85 -17.29 -10.00
C TYR A 18 -23.00 -16.41 -10.49
N ASP A 19 -24.17 -16.58 -9.87
CA ASP A 19 -25.36 -15.78 -10.18
C ASP A 19 -25.27 -14.40 -9.49
N ARG A 20 -24.94 -13.37 -10.25
CA ARG A 20 -24.80 -12.00 -9.76
C ARG A 20 -26.12 -11.38 -9.28
N SER A 21 -27.26 -11.92 -9.70
CA SER A 21 -28.59 -11.45 -9.23
C SER A 21 -28.84 -11.75 -7.75
N LEU A 22 -28.07 -12.68 -7.16
CA LEU A 22 -28.15 -13.02 -5.73
C LEU A 22 -27.34 -12.08 -4.85
N LEU A 23 -26.47 -11.25 -5.45
CA LEU A 23 -25.61 -10.34 -4.68
C LEU A 23 -26.44 -9.29 -3.94
N LYS A 24 -26.00 -8.99 -2.72
CA LYS A 24 -26.49 -7.89 -1.90
C LYS A 24 -25.32 -6.99 -1.55
N SER A 25 -25.58 -5.71 -1.34
CA SER A 25 -24.54 -4.78 -0.86
C SER A 25 -24.27 -5.01 0.63
N ARG A 26 -23.55 -6.10 0.94
CA ARG A 26 -23.14 -6.43 2.29
C ARG A 26 -21.83 -5.76 2.69
N ILE A 27 -21.09 -5.28 1.71
CA ILE A 27 -19.89 -4.46 1.89
C ILE A 27 -20.11 -3.15 1.14
N VAL A 28 -19.95 -2.03 1.86
CA VAL A 28 -19.85 -0.71 1.25
C VAL A 28 -18.37 -0.32 1.27
N HIS A 29 -17.81 -0.05 0.09
CA HIS A 29 -16.40 0.31 -0.04
C HIS A 29 -16.26 1.78 -0.42
N LEU A 30 -15.47 2.53 0.36
CA LEU A 30 -15.17 3.93 0.09
C LEU A 30 -13.83 4.03 -0.64
N GLY A 31 -13.86 4.47 -1.89
CA GLY A 31 -12.67 4.65 -2.73
C GLY A 31 -12.52 3.59 -3.82
N PHE A 32 -13.28 3.74 -4.91
CA PHE A 32 -13.20 2.85 -6.09
C PHE A 32 -11.97 3.17 -6.94
N GLY A 33 -10.79 2.97 -6.35
CA GLY A 33 -9.51 3.19 -6.99
C GLY A 33 -8.95 1.95 -7.66
N ALA A 34 -7.82 2.12 -8.34
CA ALA A 34 -7.16 1.03 -9.06
C ALA A 34 -6.74 -0.12 -8.13
N PHE A 35 -6.19 0.21 -6.96
CA PHE A 35 -5.73 -0.81 -6.02
C PHE A 35 -6.89 -1.70 -5.54
N HIS A 36 -7.98 -1.11 -5.08
CA HIS A 36 -9.14 -1.86 -4.62
C HIS A 36 -9.71 -2.78 -5.71
N ARG A 37 -9.81 -2.28 -6.94
CA ARG A 37 -10.30 -3.05 -8.09
C ARG A 37 -9.47 -4.31 -8.35
N ALA A 38 -8.15 -4.22 -8.19
CA ALA A 38 -7.23 -5.33 -8.41
C ALA A 38 -6.97 -6.19 -7.16
N HIS A 39 -7.51 -5.83 -6.01
CA HIS A 39 -7.20 -6.49 -4.75
C HIS A 39 -8.45 -7.02 -4.04
N GLN A 40 -9.06 -6.27 -3.15
CA GLN A 40 -10.16 -6.76 -2.33
C GLN A 40 -11.36 -7.23 -3.17
N ALA A 41 -11.74 -6.45 -4.17
CA ALA A 41 -12.88 -6.79 -5.03
C ALA A 41 -12.59 -8.03 -5.88
N LEU A 42 -11.37 -8.19 -6.36
CA LEU A 42 -10.95 -9.38 -7.09
C LEU A 42 -10.93 -10.62 -6.20
N LEU A 43 -10.42 -10.52 -4.96
CA LEU A 43 -10.41 -11.65 -4.02
C LEU A 43 -11.83 -12.07 -3.63
N THR A 44 -12.74 -11.12 -3.44
CA THR A 44 -14.15 -11.42 -3.18
C THR A 44 -14.80 -12.09 -4.39
N ASP A 45 -14.49 -11.66 -5.60
CA ASP A 45 -14.91 -12.33 -6.83
C ASP A 45 -14.44 -13.79 -6.89
N ARG A 46 -13.21 -14.06 -6.49
CA ARG A 46 -12.67 -15.44 -6.40
C ARG A 46 -13.45 -16.28 -5.39
N VAL A 47 -13.81 -15.71 -4.24
CA VAL A 47 -14.67 -16.41 -3.24
C VAL A 47 -16.02 -16.77 -3.87
N LEU A 48 -16.66 -15.81 -4.52
CA LEU A 48 -17.96 -16.01 -5.17
C LEU A 48 -17.89 -17.06 -6.30
N ASN A 49 -16.83 -17.07 -7.09
CA ASN A 49 -16.60 -18.09 -8.13
C ASN A 49 -16.44 -19.50 -7.54
N GLN A 50 -15.88 -19.64 -6.33
CA GLN A 50 -15.66 -20.93 -5.70
C GLN A 50 -16.90 -21.46 -4.98
N GLN A 51 -17.65 -20.63 -4.28
CA GLN A 51 -18.72 -21.07 -3.41
C GLN A 51 -20.07 -20.36 -3.61
N GLY A 52 -20.13 -19.33 -4.45
CA GLY A 52 -21.32 -18.51 -4.59
C GLY A 52 -21.59 -17.64 -3.37
N GLY A 53 -22.84 -17.27 -3.18
CA GLY A 53 -23.27 -16.45 -2.05
C GLY A 53 -23.77 -15.08 -2.45
N ASP A 54 -23.98 -14.22 -1.45
CA ASP A 54 -24.59 -12.90 -1.62
C ASP A 54 -23.68 -11.71 -1.27
N TRP A 55 -22.40 -11.96 -1.01
CA TRP A 55 -21.44 -10.93 -0.64
C TRP A 55 -21.03 -10.06 -1.83
N GLY A 56 -21.76 -8.96 -2.05
CA GLY A 56 -21.46 -7.97 -3.07
C GLY A 56 -21.00 -6.65 -2.49
N TYR A 57 -20.31 -5.87 -3.32
CA TYR A 57 -19.91 -4.51 -3.00
C TYR A 57 -20.91 -3.49 -3.54
N CYS A 58 -21.18 -2.46 -2.70
CA CYS A 58 -21.56 -1.14 -3.19
C CYS A 58 -20.31 -0.27 -3.17
N GLU A 59 -19.84 0.13 -4.33
CA GLU A 59 -18.67 1.00 -4.46
C GLU A 59 -19.08 2.46 -4.32
N VAL A 60 -18.34 3.23 -3.53
CA VAL A 60 -18.64 4.63 -3.25
C VAL A 60 -17.41 5.50 -3.50
N ASN A 61 -17.56 6.58 -4.26
CA ASN A 61 -16.61 7.67 -4.31
C ASN A 61 -17.20 8.90 -3.63
N LEU A 62 -16.46 9.45 -2.66
CA LEU A 62 -16.82 10.69 -1.97
C LEU A 62 -16.27 11.92 -2.71
N PHE A 63 -15.13 11.76 -3.38
CA PHE A 63 -14.45 12.84 -4.11
C PHE A 63 -13.94 12.31 -5.45
N GLY A 64 -14.25 13.02 -6.53
CA GLY A 64 -13.73 12.70 -7.85
C GLY A 64 -14.21 11.35 -8.40
N GLY A 65 -13.82 11.06 -9.64
CA GLY A 65 -14.14 9.79 -10.28
C GLY A 65 -15.60 9.64 -10.70
N GLU A 66 -16.32 10.74 -10.91
CA GLU A 66 -17.72 10.72 -11.36
C GLU A 66 -17.87 9.95 -12.66
N LYS A 67 -17.00 10.25 -13.63
CA LYS A 67 -17.00 9.59 -14.94
C LYS A 67 -16.73 8.08 -14.80
N LEU A 68 -15.81 7.69 -13.93
CA LEU A 68 -15.51 6.26 -13.69
C LEU A 68 -16.73 5.51 -13.15
N ILE A 69 -17.46 6.10 -12.21
CA ILE A 69 -18.69 5.52 -11.67
C ILE A 69 -19.77 5.41 -12.73
N GLU A 70 -19.96 6.45 -13.56
CA GLU A 70 -20.92 6.42 -14.67
C GLU A 70 -20.57 5.32 -15.68
N GLN A 71 -19.30 5.19 -16.04
CA GLN A 71 -18.82 4.15 -16.95
C GLN A 71 -18.98 2.75 -16.35
N LEU A 72 -18.76 2.58 -15.07
CA LEU A 72 -19.00 1.32 -14.37
C LEU A 72 -20.48 0.91 -14.44
N ARG A 73 -21.39 1.85 -14.24
CA ARG A 73 -22.84 1.62 -14.34
C ARG A 73 -23.25 1.22 -15.75
N GLU A 74 -22.68 1.85 -16.78
CA GLU A 74 -22.97 1.54 -18.19
C GLU A 74 -22.64 0.10 -18.56
N GLN A 75 -21.67 -0.52 -17.88
CA GLN A 75 -21.27 -1.90 -18.13
C GLN A 75 -21.69 -2.87 -17.01
N ASN A 76 -22.82 -2.57 -16.36
CA ASN A 76 -23.42 -3.43 -15.33
C ASN A 76 -22.44 -3.79 -14.19
N HIS A 77 -21.63 -2.84 -13.78
CA HIS A 77 -20.64 -2.97 -12.69
C HIS A 77 -19.57 -4.05 -12.92
N LEU A 78 -19.38 -4.50 -14.16
CA LEU A 78 -18.28 -5.36 -14.56
C LEU A 78 -17.04 -4.52 -14.91
N TYR A 79 -15.87 -5.02 -14.62
CA TYR A 79 -14.61 -4.42 -15.08
C TYR A 79 -13.54 -5.48 -15.19
N THR A 80 -12.48 -5.16 -15.95
CA THR A 80 -11.39 -6.08 -16.24
C THR A 80 -10.17 -5.78 -15.40
N VAL A 81 -9.57 -6.82 -14.84
CA VAL A 81 -8.21 -6.81 -14.26
C VAL A 81 -7.31 -7.62 -15.18
N LEU A 82 -6.26 -6.98 -15.70
CA LEU A 82 -5.23 -7.64 -16.51
C LEU A 82 -4.02 -7.93 -15.64
N GLU A 83 -3.82 -9.18 -15.27
CA GLU A 83 -2.65 -9.63 -14.54
C GLU A 83 -1.50 -9.84 -15.53
N LYS A 84 -0.47 -9.00 -15.42
CA LYS A 84 0.66 -8.98 -16.37
C LYS A 84 1.83 -9.77 -15.79
N GLY A 85 1.98 -11.01 -16.26
CA GLY A 85 3.12 -11.86 -15.92
C GLY A 85 4.34 -11.60 -16.80
N ALA A 86 5.45 -12.26 -16.45
CA ALA A 86 6.69 -12.16 -17.23
C ALA A 86 6.56 -12.80 -18.62
N GLU A 87 5.82 -13.91 -18.71
CA GLU A 87 5.68 -14.69 -19.94
C GLU A 87 4.33 -14.52 -20.61
N HIS A 88 3.26 -14.41 -19.82
CA HIS A 88 1.89 -14.29 -20.33
C HIS A 88 1.00 -13.47 -19.40
N ASN A 89 -0.07 -12.93 -19.95
CA ASN A 89 -1.07 -12.13 -19.23
C ASN A 89 -2.34 -12.95 -19.02
N GLN A 90 -3.04 -12.68 -17.91
CA GLN A 90 -4.36 -13.24 -17.63
C GLN A 90 -5.36 -12.11 -17.43
N ALA A 91 -6.39 -12.08 -18.27
CA ALA A 91 -7.52 -11.16 -18.08
C ALA A 91 -8.60 -11.81 -17.20
N VAL A 92 -9.10 -11.04 -16.26
CA VAL A 92 -10.18 -11.44 -15.33
C VAL A 92 -11.24 -10.35 -15.34
N VAL A 93 -12.48 -10.72 -15.68
CA VAL A 93 -13.64 -9.83 -15.53
C VAL A 93 -14.21 -10.05 -14.14
N VAL A 94 -14.17 -9.00 -13.32
CA VAL A 94 -14.60 -9.01 -11.92
C VAL A 94 -16.08 -8.65 -11.84
N GLY A 95 -16.87 -9.46 -11.15
CA GLY A 95 -18.30 -9.28 -11.00
C GLY A 95 -18.80 -9.09 -9.57
N SER A 96 -17.92 -8.95 -8.60
CA SER A 96 -18.28 -8.78 -7.18
C SER A 96 -18.90 -7.42 -6.84
N VAL A 97 -18.76 -6.44 -7.72
CA VAL A 97 -19.41 -5.13 -7.57
C VAL A 97 -20.85 -5.21 -8.09
N HIS A 98 -21.79 -4.86 -7.25
CA HIS A 98 -23.22 -5.01 -7.48
C HIS A 98 -23.92 -3.65 -7.63
N GLU A 99 -23.49 -2.66 -6.88
CA GLU A 99 -24.00 -1.29 -6.90
C GLU A 99 -22.87 -0.28 -6.84
N SER A 100 -23.18 0.96 -7.16
CA SER A 100 -22.27 2.09 -6.99
C SER A 100 -23.02 3.35 -6.62
N LEU A 101 -22.38 4.22 -5.83
CA LEU A 101 -22.88 5.53 -5.47
C LEU A 101 -21.76 6.56 -5.53
N HIS A 102 -22.11 7.78 -5.82
CA HIS A 102 -21.20 8.93 -5.78
C HIS A 102 -21.86 10.09 -5.06
N SER A 103 -21.14 10.73 -4.15
CA SER A 103 -21.68 11.82 -3.34
C SER A 103 -22.22 12.99 -4.18
N GLU A 104 -21.55 13.33 -5.30
CA GLU A 104 -21.97 14.42 -6.19
C GLU A 104 -23.09 14.01 -7.17
N ILE A 105 -23.12 12.75 -7.58
CA ILE A 105 -24.14 12.25 -8.52
C ILE A 105 -25.44 11.90 -7.80
N ASP A 106 -25.33 11.17 -6.68
CA ASP A 106 -26.47 10.58 -5.98
C ASP A 106 -26.82 11.30 -4.68
N GLY A 107 -25.91 12.16 -4.21
CA GLY A 107 -26.04 12.87 -2.94
C GLY A 107 -25.51 12.07 -1.75
N ILE A 108 -25.00 12.78 -0.75
CA ILE A 108 -24.40 12.14 0.43
C ILE A 108 -25.43 11.35 1.25
N GLN A 109 -26.69 11.75 1.23
CA GLN A 109 -27.76 11.03 1.96
C GLN A 109 -27.97 9.62 1.39
N ALA A 110 -27.87 9.44 0.07
CA ALA A 110 -27.96 8.13 -0.55
C ALA A 110 -26.82 7.20 -0.07
N VAL A 111 -25.60 7.73 0.09
CA VAL A 111 -24.44 7.00 0.60
C VAL A 111 -24.68 6.59 2.06
N ILE A 112 -25.09 7.51 2.90
CA ILE A 112 -25.34 7.27 4.33
C ILE A 112 -26.46 6.24 4.52
N GLU A 113 -27.57 6.39 3.79
CA GLU A 113 -28.69 5.43 3.86
C GLU A 113 -28.28 4.03 3.38
N LYS A 114 -27.43 3.93 2.36
CA LYS A 114 -26.87 2.64 1.93
C LYS A 114 -26.07 1.97 3.06
N MET A 115 -25.18 2.71 3.70
CA MET A 115 -24.38 2.20 4.81
C MET A 115 -25.22 1.84 6.03
N ALA A 116 -26.38 2.46 6.20
CA ALA A 116 -27.31 2.18 7.30
C ALA A 116 -28.26 1.00 7.01
N GLU A 117 -28.25 0.42 5.81
CA GLU A 117 -29.07 -0.74 5.49
C GLU A 117 -28.68 -1.97 6.32
N PRO A 118 -29.66 -2.76 6.80
CA PRO A 118 -29.41 -3.87 7.75
C PRO A 118 -28.40 -4.92 7.28
N GLN A 119 -28.36 -5.21 5.95
CA GLN A 119 -27.48 -6.22 5.40
C GLN A 119 -26.02 -5.78 5.28
N VAL A 120 -25.72 -4.50 5.43
CA VAL A 120 -24.33 -4.00 5.38
C VAL A 120 -23.61 -4.46 6.63
N ALA A 121 -22.63 -5.33 6.45
CA ALA A 121 -21.84 -5.94 7.51
C ALA A 121 -20.44 -5.32 7.66
N ILE A 122 -19.92 -4.75 6.58
CA ILE A 122 -18.56 -4.19 6.50
C ILE A 122 -18.60 -2.88 5.72
N VAL A 123 -17.92 -1.86 6.26
CA VAL A 123 -17.55 -0.65 5.52
C VAL A 123 -16.03 -0.68 5.38
N SER A 124 -15.55 -0.82 4.16
CA SER A 124 -14.11 -0.88 3.86
C SER A 124 -13.64 0.41 3.17
N LEU A 125 -12.35 0.71 3.27
CA LEU A 125 -11.78 1.96 2.78
C LEU A 125 -10.45 1.74 2.06
N THR A 126 -10.30 2.41 0.93
CA THR A 126 -9.03 2.76 0.30
C THR A 126 -9.10 4.23 -0.11
N VAL A 127 -8.87 5.12 0.84
CA VAL A 127 -9.07 6.57 0.70
C VAL A 127 -7.77 7.36 0.76
N THR A 128 -6.65 6.67 0.78
CA THR A 128 -5.29 7.18 1.02
C THR A 128 -5.12 7.76 2.42
N GLU A 129 -3.88 8.03 2.81
CA GLU A 129 -3.57 8.53 4.15
C GLU A 129 -4.34 9.81 4.50
N LYS A 130 -4.45 10.73 3.54
CA LYS A 130 -5.17 12.01 3.73
C LYS A 130 -6.64 11.84 4.05
N GLY A 131 -7.27 10.78 3.56
CA GLY A 131 -8.70 10.52 3.75
C GLY A 131 -9.10 10.27 5.21
N TYR A 132 -8.15 9.90 6.06
CA TYR A 132 -8.41 9.67 7.49
C TYR A 132 -8.38 10.95 8.33
N CYS A 133 -7.90 12.05 7.78
CA CYS A 133 -7.83 13.34 8.46
C CYS A 133 -7.07 13.27 9.81
N ILE A 134 -6.01 12.48 9.86
CA ILE A 134 -5.19 12.25 11.05
C ILE A 134 -4.05 13.28 11.08
N GLU A 135 -3.75 13.75 12.27
CA GLU A 135 -2.56 14.58 12.54
C GLU A 135 -1.31 13.68 12.54
N PRO A 136 -0.33 13.92 11.64
CA PRO A 136 0.81 13.00 11.45
C PRO A 136 1.64 12.75 12.70
N GLY A 137 1.81 13.74 13.55
CA GLY A 137 2.67 13.64 14.75
C GLY A 137 2.06 12.84 15.89
N SER A 138 0.74 12.93 16.08
CA SER A 138 0.05 12.33 17.24
C SER A 138 -0.75 11.07 16.92
N GLY A 139 -1.07 10.81 15.65
CA GLY A 139 -1.96 9.74 15.22
C GLY A 139 -3.43 9.96 15.61
N LYS A 140 -3.77 11.13 16.12
CA LYS A 140 -5.13 11.52 16.49
C LYS A 140 -5.83 12.22 15.32
N LEU A 141 -7.16 12.26 15.36
CA LEU A 141 -7.94 13.07 14.42
C LEU A 141 -7.48 14.54 14.49
N ASP A 142 -7.21 15.13 13.33
CA ASP A 142 -6.90 16.56 13.21
C ASP A 142 -8.18 17.38 13.25
N LEU A 143 -8.49 17.92 14.41
CA LEU A 143 -9.68 18.76 14.60
C LEU A 143 -9.61 20.10 13.86
N ASN A 144 -8.43 20.49 13.38
CA ASN A 144 -8.24 21.70 12.57
C ASN A 144 -8.37 21.41 11.06
N ASN A 145 -8.50 20.15 10.66
CA ASN A 145 -8.73 19.79 9.27
C ASN A 145 -10.04 20.41 8.77
N ALA A 146 -10.00 21.04 7.60
CA ALA A 146 -11.15 21.77 7.04
C ALA A 146 -12.38 20.87 6.85
N LEU A 147 -12.19 19.63 6.40
CA LEU A 147 -13.30 18.67 6.22
C LEU A 147 -13.90 18.27 7.56
N ILE A 148 -13.09 18.07 8.57
CA ILE A 148 -13.55 17.70 9.93
C ILE A 148 -14.33 18.85 10.56
N GLN A 149 -13.85 20.08 10.45
CA GLN A 149 -14.58 21.26 10.93
C GLN A 149 -15.92 21.43 10.23
N ARG A 150 -15.96 21.22 8.92
CA ARG A 150 -17.20 21.24 8.14
C ARG A 150 -18.16 20.15 8.60
N ASP A 151 -17.70 18.94 8.81
CA ASP A 151 -18.53 17.82 9.24
C ASP A 151 -19.05 18.01 10.67
N LEU A 152 -18.28 18.64 11.54
CA LEU A 152 -18.76 19.02 12.88
C LEU A 152 -19.84 20.09 12.84
N ALA A 153 -19.74 21.04 11.90
CA ALA A 153 -20.75 22.10 11.71
C ALA A 153 -22.03 21.57 11.05
N THR A 154 -21.93 20.59 10.17
CA THR A 154 -23.05 19.97 9.46
C THR A 154 -22.99 18.43 9.56
N PRO A 155 -23.18 17.87 10.76
CA PRO A 155 -22.91 16.45 11.01
C PRO A 155 -23.84 15.49 10.27
N LEU A 156 -25.04 15.93 9.86
CA LEU A 156 -25.98 15.12 9.11
C LEU A 156 -25.68 15.07 7.61
N ALA A 157 -24.83 15.97 7.13
CA ALA A 157 -24.39 16.04 5.72
C ALA A 157 -22.86 16.05 5.64
N PRO A 158 -22.18 14.99 6.12
CA PRO A 158 -20.73 14.93 6.17
C PRO A 158 -20.09 14.83 4.79
N THR A 159 -18.83 15.21 4.69
CA THR A 159 -18.04 15.16 3.46
C THR A 159 -16.82 14.26 3.57
N SER A 160 -16.24 14.11 4.77
CA SER A 160 -15.09 13.24 5.00
C SER A 160 -15.49 11.78 5.16
N ALA A 161 -14.55 10.86 4.90
CA ALA A 161 -14.78 9.44 5.16
C ALA A 161 -15.10 9.16 6.64
N PRO A 162 -14.35 9.70 7.62
CA PRO A 162 -14.73 9.56 9.03
C PRO A 162 -16.13 10.09 9.33
N GLY A 163 -16.49 11.25 8.77
CA GLY A 163 -17.81 11.85 8.99
C GLY A 163 -18.95 11.00 8.46
N VAL A 164 -18.80 10.43 7.29
CA VAL A 164 -19.80 9.55 6.67
C VAL A 164 -19.98 8.27 7.49
N ILE A 165 -18.88 7.68 7.94
CA ILE A 165 -18.92 6.47 8.79
C ILE A 165 -19.63 6.76 10.12
N VAL A 166 -19.28 7.84 10.79
CA VAL A 166 -19.91 8.23 12.07
C VAL A 166 -21.41 8.46 11.91
N GLU A 167 -21.82 9.17 10.86
CA GLU A 167 -23.25 9.43 10.62
C GLU A 167 -24.02 8.15 10.30
N ALA A 168 -23.47 7.26 9.49
CA ALA A 168 -24.10 5.96 9.22
C ALA A 168 -24.24 5.11 10.48
N LEU A 169 -23.23 5.09 11.34
CA LEU A 169 -23.28 4.38 12.63
C LEU A 169 -24.31 5.00 13.59
N ARG A 170 -24.41 6.34 13.61
CA ARG A 170 -25.44 7.03 14.38
C ARG A 170 -26.84 6.59 13.98
N LEU A 171 -27.11 6.55 12.67
CA LEU A 171 -28.42 6.09 12.17
C LEU A 171 -28.69 4.63 12.53
N ARG A 172 -27.70 3.76 12.41
CA ARG A 172 -27.87 2.35 12.78
C ARG A 172 -28.19 2.21 14.27
N HIS A 173 -27.51 2.97 15.12
CA HIS A 173 -27.79 2.99 16.56
C HIS A 173 -29.20 3.51 16.86
N GLU A 174 -29.59 4.64 16.28
CA GLU A 174 -30.91 5.22 16.42
C GLU A 174 -32.04 4.26 15.97
N ARG A 175 -31.80 3.51 14.91
CA ARG A 175 -32.75 2.54 14.33
C ARG A 175 -32.69 1.16 14.98
N ASN A 176 -31.90 0.98 16.02
CA ASN A 176 -31.68 -0.29 16.70
C ASN A 176 -31.16 -1.39 15.76
N LEU A 177 -30.36 -1.03 14.80
CA LEU A 177 -29.67 -1.95 13.90
C LEU A 177 -28.29 -2.30 14.47
N ALA A 178 -27.82 -3.51 14.15
CA ALA A 178 -26.48 -3.94 14.51
C ALA A 178 -25.42 -3.04 13.82
N PRO A 179 -24.24 -2.84 14.43
CA PRO A 179 -23.16 -2.12 13.79
C PRO A 179 -22.53 -2.93 12.65
N PHE A 180 -21.73 -2.27 11.83
CA PHE A 180 -20.83 -2.92 10.88
C PHE A 180 -19.38 -2.85 11.36
N THR A 181 -18.53 -3.66 10.75
CA THR A 181 -17.07 -3.57 10.92
C THR A 181 -16.52 -2.50 9.98
N VAL A 182 -15.55 -1.72 10.45
CA VAL A 182 -14.83 -0.74 9.65
C VAL A 182 -13.45 -1.30 9.29
N LEU A 183 -13.19 -1.50 8.00
CA LEU A 183 -12.04 -2.23 7.49
C LEU A 183 -11.18 -1.34 6.59
N SER A 184 -10.12 -0.76 7.12
CA SER A 184 -9.13 -0.07 6.28
C SER A 184 -8.31 -1.08 5.48
N CYS A 185 -8.20 -0.83 4.17
CA CYS A 185 -7.35 -1.58 3.25
C CYS A 185 -6.29 -0.67 2.63
N ASP A 186 -6.02 0.47 3.23
CA ASP A 186 -4.93 1.36 2.81
C ASP A 186 -3.58 0.81 3.23
N ASN A 187 -2.58 1.06 2.40
CA ASN A 187 -1.19 0.67 2.66
C ASN A 187 -0.50 1.68 3.60
N ILE A 188 -0.99 1.73 4.83
CA ILE A 188 -0.44 2.58 5.90
C ILE A 188 -0.20 1.72 7.15
N PRO A 189 0.81 2.06 7.98
CA PRO A 189 1.09 1.30 9.21
C PRO A 189 -0.12 1.30 10.15
N GLU A 190 -0.43 0.12 10.71
CA GLU A 190 -1.51 -0.06 11.69
C GLU A 190 -2.83 0.59 11.26
N ASN A 191 -3.24 0.31 10.03
CA ASN A 191 -4.39 0.97 9.38
C ASN A 191 -5.69 0.85 10.17
N GLY A 192 -5.92 -0.24 10.88
CA GLY A 192 -7.09 -0.41 11.76
C GLY A 192 -7.11 0.60 12.91
N HIS A 193 -5.95 0.85 13.52
CA HIS A 193 -5.81 1.86 14.59
C HIS A 193 -6.00 3.27 14.03
N VAL A 194 -5.49 3.54 12.84
CA VAL A 194 -5.64 4.85 12.19
C VAL A 194 -7.12 5.17 11.96
N VAL A 195 -7.87 4.26 11.35
CA VAL A 195 -9.30 4.50 11.08
C VAL A 195 -10.11 4.54 12.37
N LYS A 196 -9.77 3.74 13.36
CA LYS A 196 -10.40 3.78 14.69
C LYS A 196 -10.22 5.14 15.35
N ASN A 197 -9.00 5.68 15.35
CA ASN A 197 -8.70 7.00 15.90
C ASN A 197 -9.49 8.11 15.19
N ALA A 198 -9.59 8.03 13.86
CA ALA A 198 -10.35 8.99 13.08
C ALA A 198 -11.86 8.96 13.43
N VAL A 199 -12.45 7.77 13.42
CA VAL A 199 -13.88 7.56 13.67
C VAL A 199 -14.24 7.92 15.11
N LEU A 200 -13.51 7.42 16.09
CA LEU A 200 -13.76 7.72 17.51
C LEU A 200 -13.49 9.17 17.86
N GLY A 201 -12.44 9.76 17.29
CA GLY A 201 -12.12 11.17 17.51
C GLY A 201 -13.25 12.08 17.04
N LEU A 202 -13.79 11.81 15.86
CA LEU A 202 -14.93 12.58 15.34
C LEU A 202 -16.22 12.32 16.13
N ALA A 203 -16.50 11.06 16.47
CA ALA A 203 -17.65 10.71 17.27
C ALA A 203 -17.63 11.39 18.63
N LYS A 204 -16.48 11.41 19.32
CA LYS A 204 -16.32 12.12 20.61
C LYS A 204 -16.58 13.62 20.49
N ALA A 205 -16.12 14.25 19.40
CA ALA A 205 -16.35 15.67 19.16
C ALA A 205 -17.82 16.00 18.88
N ARG A 206 -18.60 15.02 18.38
CA ARG A 206 -20.04 15.17 18.13
C ARG A 206 -20.89 14.84 19.35
N ASP A 207 -20.68 13.67 19.93
CA ASP A 207 -21.50 13.09 21.00
C ASP A 207 -20.71 11.96 21.67
N GLU A 208 -20.36 12.17 22.94
CA GLU A 208 -19.60 11.18 23.73
C GLU A 208 -20.34 9.86 23.92
N ASN A 209 -21.68 9.88 23.98
CA ASN A 209 -22.47 8.65 24.11
C ASN A 209 -22.41 7.81 22.84
N LEU A 210 -22.45 8.47 21.67
CA LEU A 210 -22.25 7.80 20.38
C LEU A 210 -20.86 7.20 20.28
N ALA A 211 -19.83 7.94 20.68
CA ALA A 211 -18.46 7.44 20.70
C ALA A 211 -18.30 6.21 21.59
N ALA A 212 -18.89 6.22 22.79
CA ALA A 212 -18.88 5.07 23.70
C ALA A 212 -19.57 3.84 23.08
N TRP A 213 -20.69 4.03 22.41
CA TRP A 213 -21.38 2.93 21.72
C TRP A 213 -20.53 2.36 20.58
N ILE A 214 -19.92 3.22 19.77
CA ILE A 214 -19.02 2.80 18.66
C ILE A 214 -17.85 2.00 19.24
N GLU A 215 -17.18 2.52 20.25
CA GLU A 215 -16.03 1.86 20.87
C GLU A 215 -16.36 0.46 21.40
N SER A 216 -17.56 0.29 21.97
CA SER A 216 -18.00 -0.99 22.56
C SER A 216 -18.53 -1.99 21.55
N ASN A 217 -18.97 -1.56 20.38
CA ASN A 217 -19.74 -2.41 19.46
C ASN A 217 -19.14 -2.55 18.05
N VAL A 218 -18.29 -1.62 17.62
CA VAL A 218 -17.68 -1.63 16.30
C VAL A 218 -16.26 -2.19 16.39
N THR A 219 -15.88 -3.02 15.42
CA THR A 219 -14.50 -3.51 15.32
C THR A 219 -13.78 -2.82 14.18
N PHE A 220 -12.46 -2.68 14.34
CA PHE A 220 -11.56 -2.01 13.39
C PHE A 220 -10.35 -2.91 13.15
N PRO A 221 -10.52 -4.06 12.48
CA PRO A 221 -9.40 -4.96 12.22
C PRO A 221 -8.34 -4.29 11.36
N SER A 222 -7.08 -4.53 11.68
CA SER A 222 -5.96 -4.12 10.83
C SER A 222 -5.78 -5.11 9.69
N THR A 223 -5.31 -4.61 8.56
CA THR A 223 -4.99 -5.43 7.38
C THR A 223 -3.60 -5.08 6.84
N MET A 224 -2.98 -6.03 6.17
CA MET A 224 -1.80 -5.78 5.37
C MET A 224 -2.10 -6.16 3.93
N VAL A 225 -1.93 -5.22 3.03
CA VAL A 225 -2.23 -5.37 1.60
C VAL A 225 -0.94 -5.29 0.79
N ASP A 226 -0.81 -6.13 -0.22
CA ASP A 226 0.35 -6.11 -1.11
C ASP A 226 -0.02 -6.59 -2.50
N ARG A 227 0.09 -5.70 -3.45
CA ARG A 227 0.05 -5.93 -4.90
C ARG A 227 0.53 -4.67 -5.60
N ILE A 228 1.37 -4.80 -6.61
CA ILE A 228 1.74 -3.67 -7.47
C ILE A 228 0.62 -3.45 -8.48
N VAL A 229 -0.02 -2.28 -8.39
CA VAL A 229 -1.11 -1.86 -9.27
C VAL A 229 -0.80 -0.45 -9.77
N PRO A 230 -0.14 -0.32 -10.94
CA PRO A 230 0.14 0.99 -11.52
C PRO A 230 -1.15 1.72 -11.92
N ALA A 231 -1.10 3.05 -11.93
CA ALA A 231 -2.21 3.84 -12.45
C ALA A 231 -2.50 3.47 -13.91
N ALA A 232 -3.76 3.38 -14.27
CA ALA A 232 -4.17 3.07 -15.63
C ALA A 232 -3.81 4.21 -16.57
N THR A 233 -3.15 3.88 -17.69
CA THR A 233 -2.81 4.78 -18.77
C THR A 233 -3.60 4.41 -20.02
N GLU A 234 -3.52 5.23 -21.08
CA GLU A 234 -4.12 4.88 -22.38
C GLU A 234 -3.58 3.56 -22.91
N GLU A 235 -2.27 3.31 -22.73
CA GLU A 235 -1.63 2.04 -23.10
C GLU A 235 -2.23 0.87 -22.31
N THR A 236 -2.42 1.03 -21.02
CA THR A 236 -3.08 0.02 -20.16
C THR A 236 -4.47 -0.32 -20.68
N LEU A 237 -5.28 0.69 -20.97
CA LEU A 237 -6.64 0.48 -21.48
C LEU A 237 -6.67 -0.16 -22.86
N ALA A 238 -5.68 0.15 -23.73
CA ALA A 238 -5.53 -0.51 -25.02
C ALA A 238 -5.18 -2.00 -24.86
N GLU A 239 -4.28 -2.35 -23.95
CA GLU A 239 -3.94 -3.74 -23.66
C GLU A 239 -5.14 -4.52 -23.09
N VAL A 240 -5.90 -3.90 -22.21
CA VAL A 240 -7.16 -4.48 -21.66
C VAL A 240 -8.16 -4.72 -22.79
N ALA A 241 -8.41 -3.74 -23.64
CA ALA A 241 -9.32 -3.86 -24.77
C ALA A 241 -8.92 -4.98 -25.73
N GLN A 242 -7.65 -5.13 -26.00
CA GLN A 242 -7.12 -6.22 -26.83
C GLN A 242 -7.40 -7.59 -26.18
N ALA A 243 -7.23 -7.69 -24.85
CA ALA A 243 -7.41 -8.95 -24.12
C ALA A 243 -8.87 -9.40 -24.07
N VAL A 244 -9.82 -8.48 -23.92
CA VAL A 244 -11.25 -8.79 -23.75
C VAL A 244 -12.10 -8.56 -24.99
N GLY A 245 -11.52 -7.96 -26.05
CA GLY A 245 -12.19 -7.75 -27.34
C GLY A 245 -13.17 -6.58 -27.37
N VAL A 246 -13.22 -5.76 -26.35
CA VAL A 246 -14.07 -4.58 -26.24
C VAL A 246 -13.39 -3.54 -25.34
N GLU A 247 -13.69 -2.27 -25.55
CA GLU A 247 -13.18 -1.21 -24.66
C GLU A 247 -13.76 -1.34 -23.26
N ASP A 248 -12.89 -1.24 -22.26
CA ASP A 248 -13.25 -1.20 -20.84
C ASP A 248 -12.57 0.00 -20.16
N PRO A 249 -13.28 1.12 -20.00
CA PRO A 249 -12.72 2.31 -19.38
C PRO A 249 -12.44 2.14 -17.89
N CYS A 250 -12.97 1.11 -17.26
CA CYS A 250 -12.72 0.77 -15.84
C CYS A 250 -11.61 -0.27 -15.68
N GLY A 251 -10.97 -0.69 -16.76
CA GLY A 251 -9.91 -1.69 -16.75
C GLY A 251 -8.65 -1.21 -16.03
N ILE A 252 -7.94 -2.16 -15.45
CA ILE A 252 -6.65 -1.93 -14.76
C ILE A 252 -5.71 -3.07 -15.05
N ALA A 253 -4.42 -2.81 -14.86
CA ALA A 253 -3.37 -3.83 -14.92
C ALA A 253 -2.66 -3.93 -13.57
N CYS A 254 -2.13 -5.10 -13.28
CA CYS A 254 -1.39 -5.36 -12.05
C CYS A 254 -0.43 -6.54 -12.25
N GLU A 255 0.40 -6.80 -11.23
CA GLU A 255 1.22 -8.01 -11.19
C GLU A 255 0.38 -9.26 -10.86
N PRO A 256 0.89 -10.49 -11.13
CA PRO A 256 0.22 -11.72 -10.73
C PRO A 256 0.16 -11.93 -9.22
N PHE A 257 1.19 -11.50 -8.49
CA PHE A 257 1.26 -11.63 -7.03
C PHE A 257 0.16 -10.81 -6.35
N ILE A 258 -0.44 -11.40 -5.33
CA ILE A 258 -1.40 -10.74 -4.45
C ILE A 258 -1.25 -11.31 -3.03
N GLN A 259 -1.25 -10.43 -2.03
CA GLN A 259 -1.27 -10.84 -0.63
C GLN A 259 -2.23 -9.95 0.15
N TRP A 260 -3.02 -10.57 1.01
CA TRP A 260 -3.90 -9.88 1.94
C TRP A 260 -3.89 -10.62 3.27
N VAL A 261 -3.46 -9.95 4.32
CA VAL A 261 -3.49 -10.45 5.69
C VAL A 261 -4.50 -9.62 6.47
N VAL A 262 -5.44 -10.26 7.14
CA VAL A 262 -6.60 -9.61 7.77
C VAL A 262 -6.74 -10.12 9.20
N GLU A 263 -6.86 -9.21 10.16
CA GLU A 263 -7.28 -9.59 11.51
C GLU A 263 -8.72 -10.10 11.50
N ASP A 264 -8.93 -11.30 12.01
CA ASP A 264 -10.25 -11.93 12.01
C ASP A 264 -11.11 -11.44 13.18
N ASN A 265 -11.58 -10.20 13.06
CA ASN A 265 -12.36 -9.52 14.10
C ASN A 265 -13.52 -8.74 13.46
N PHE A 266 -14.62 -9.46 13.18
CA PHE A 266 -15.78 -8.93 12.47
C PHE A 266 -17.04 -9.07 13.31
N VAL A 267 -17.84 -8.00 13.42
CA VAL A 267 -19.07 -7.99 14.26
C VAL A 267 -20.29 -8.59 13.57
N ALA A 268 -20.29 -8.65 12.24
CA ALA A 268 -21.46 -9.08 11.46
C ALA A 268 -21.12 -10.10 10.36
N GLY A 269 -20.00 -10.79 10.51
CA GLY A 269 -19.50 -11.74 9.53
C GLY A 269 -18.71 -11.09 8.39
N ARG A 270 -18.16 -11.93 7.54
CA ARG A 270 -17.32 -11.58 6.40
C ARG A 270 -17.37 -12.68 5.34
N PRO A 271 -16.99 -12.38 4.09
CA PRO A 271 -16.71 -13.43 3.12
C PRO A 271 -15.60 -14.37 3.62
N GLN A 272 -15.61 -15.61 3.17
CA GLN A 272 -14.52 -16.56 3.46
C GLN A 272 -13.32 -16.27 2.55
N TRP A 273 -12.69 -15.12 2.72
CA TRP A 273 -11.55 -14.70 1.90
C TRP A 273 -10.36 -15.65 1.93
N GLU A 274 -10.26 -16.48 2.98
CA GLU A 274 -9.20 -17.50 3.10
C GLU A 274 -9.24 -18.53 1.97
N ILE A 275 -10.40 -18.84 1.42
CA ILE A 275 -10.48 -19.77 0.28
C ILE A 275 -9.94 -19.16 -1.02
N ALA A 276 -9.86 -17.84 -1.09
CA ALA A 276 -9.26 -17.11 -2.22
C ALA A 276 -7.78 -16.75 -1.97
N GLY A 277 -7.23 -17.17 -0.85
CA GLY A 277 -5.80 -16.99 -0.52
C GLY A 277 -5.49 -15.88 0.48
N ALA A 278 -6.48 -15.16 1.02
CA ALA A 278 -6.23 -14.23 2.11
C ALA A 278 -5.86 -14.98 3.39
N GLU A 279 -5.03 -14.36 4.22
CA GLU A 279 -4.59 -14.92 5.49
C GLU A 279 -5.34 -14.25 6.64
N LEU A 280 -6.17 -15.02 7.36
CA LEU A 280 -6.92 -14.55 8.52
C LEU A 280 -6.12 -14.85 9.78
N VAL A 281 -5.75 -13.80 10.52
CA VAL A 281 -4.81 -13.88 11.64
C VAL A 281 -5.37 -13.17 12.88
N SER A 282 -4.74 -13.39 14.03
CA SER A 282 -5.08 -12.66 15.26
C SER A 282 -4.38 -11.30 15.36
N ASP A 283 -3.19 -11.15 14.75
CA ASP A 283 -2.38 -9.93 14.79
C ASP A 283 -1.65 -9.74 13.45
N VAL A 284 -1.92 -8.63 12.80
CA VAL A 284 -1.30 -8.30 11.49
C VAL A 284 0.10 -7.71 11.64
N LEU A 285 0.45 -7.14 12.79
CA LEU A 285 1.70 -6.40 12.96
C LEU A 285 2.97 -7.17 12.56
N PRO A 286 3.15 -8.45 12.91
CA PRO A 286 4.32 -9.21 12.46
C PRO A 286 4.44 -9.33 10.94
N TYR A 287 3.31 -9.41 10.23
CA TYR A 287 3.27 -9.47 8.76
C TYR A 287 3.60 -8.10 8.13
N GLU A 288 3.15 -7.02 8.75
CA GLU A 288 3.55 -5.66 8.32
C GLU A 288 5.05 -5.47 8.43
N GLU A 289 5.65 -5.88 9.53
CA GLU A 289 7.11 -5.82 9.73
C GLU A 289 7.85 -6.63 8.67
N MET A 290 7.37 -7.83 8.36
CA MET A 290 7.94 -8.69 7.32
C MET A 290 7.94 -7.97 5.97
N LYS A 291 6.80 -7.46 5.55
CA LYS A 291 6.67 -6.70 4.30
C LYS A 291 7.57 -5.46 4.30
N LEU A 292 7.52 -4.69 5.37
CA LEU A 292 8.26 -3.43 5.48
C LEU A 292 9.76 -3.63 5.39
N ARG A 293 10.29 -4.64 6.07
CA ARG A 293 11.73 -4.89 6.14
C ARG A 293 12.23 -5.69 4.94
N MET A 294 11.57 -6.79 4.59
CA MET A 294 12.01 -7.63 3.47
C MET A 294 11.67 -7.03 2.11
N LEU A 295 10.42 -6.72 1.85
CA LEU A 295 10.00 -6.12 0.57
C LEU A 295 10.48 -4.67 0.44
N ASN A 296 9.99 -3.81 1.31
CA ASN A 296 10.24 -2.37 1.17
C ASN A 296 11.70 -2.01 1.44
N GLY A 297 12.36 -2.71 2.35
CA GLY A 297 13.79 -2.53 2.63
C GLY A 297 14.67 -2.89 1.44
N SER A 298 14.46 -4.06 0.83
CA SER A 298 15.20 -4.47 -0.37
C SER A 298 14.87 -3.60 -1.58
N HIS A 299 13.64 -3.14 -1.69
CA HIS A 299 13.19 -2.22 -2.73
C HIS A 299 13.96 -0.90 -2.68
N SER A 300 14.08 -0.30 -1.50
CA SER A 300 14.89 0.91 -1.29
C SER A 300 16.37 0.67 -1.56
N PHE A 301 16.92 -0.44 -1.09
CA PHE A 301 18.30 -0.85 -1.35
C PHE A 301 18.60 -0.89 -2.86
N LEU A 302 17.75 -1.58 -3.62
CA LEU A 302 17.90 -1.68 -5.07
C LEU A 302 17.67 -0.35 -5.78
N ALA A 303 16.75 0.47 -5.29
CA ALA A 303 16.44 1.77 -5.89
C ALA A 303 17.62 2.72 -5.81
N TYR A 304 18.24 2.88 -4.64
CA TYR A 304 19.38 3.78 -4.50
C TYR A 304 20.61 3.27 -5.24
N LEU A 305 20.99 2.03 -5.04
CA LEU A 305 22.19 1.48 -5.68
C LEU A 305 21.99 1.26 -7.18
N GLY A 306 20.78 0.88 -7.60
CA GLY A 306 20.45 0.72 -9.02
C GLY A 306 20.43 2.05 -9.76
N TYR A 307 19.79 3.06 -9.18
CA TYR A 307 19.78 4.40 -9.79
C TYR A 307 21.19 4.97 -9.97
N LEU A 308 22.03 4.87 -8.93
CA LEU A 308 23.40 5.33 -8.98
C LEU A 308 24.19 4.66 -10.11
N ALA A 309 23.97 3.38 -10.35
CA ALA A 309 24.63 2.61 -11.40
C ALA A 309 24.03 2.83 -12.81
N GLY A 310 22.91 3.55 -12.93
CA GLY A 310 22.25 3.82 -14.20
C GLY A 310 21.11 2.85 -14.54
N TYR A 311 20.70 1.99 -13.62
CA TYR A 311 19.54 1.11 -13.80
C TYR A 311 18.24 1.89 -13.61
N GLN A 312 17.41 1.96 -14.65
CA GLN A 312 16.19 2.76 -14.64
C GLN A 312 15.01 2.06 -13.95
N HIS A 313 14.97 0.73 -13.99
CA HIS A 313 13.89 -0.09 -13.45
C HIS A 313 14.42 -1.16 -12.52
N ILE A 314 13.58 -1.62 -11.60
CA ILE A 314 13.94 -2.69 -10.66
C ILE A 314 14.29 -3.99 -11.39
N ASN A 315 13.57 -4.31 -12.47
CA ASN A 315 13.90 -5.50 -13.25
C ASN A 315 15.28 -5.40 -13.93
N ASP A 316 15.76 -4.21 -14.26
CA ASP A 316 17.14 -4.02 -14.74
C ASP A 316 18.17 -4.40 -13.67
N CYS A 317 17.89 -4.07 -12.40
CA CYS A 317 18.73 -4.49 -11.27
C CYS A 317 18.81 -6.02 -11.16
N MET A 318 17.72 -6.71 -11.45
CA MET A 318 17.64 -8.16 -11.34
C MET A 318 18.40 -8.91 -12.45
N GLU A 319 18.71 -8.26 -13.56
CA GLU A 319 19.60 -8.78 -14.60
C GLU A 319 21.07 -8.79 -14.15
N ASP A 320 21.42 -7.94 -13.19
CA ASP A 320 22.73 -7.94 -12.55
C ASP A 320 22.76 -8.95 -11.40
N GLN A 321 23.54 -10.01 -11.58
CA GLN A 321 23.64 -11.11 -10.60
C GLN A 321 24.12 -10.62 -9.23
N ALA A 322 24.98 -9.62 -9.17
CA ALA A 322 25.47 -9.09 -7.90
C ALA A 322 24.36 -8.37 -7.13
N TYR A 323 23.54 -7.57 -7.81
CA TYR A 323 22.37 -6.92 -7.20
C TYR A 323 21.33 -7.92 -6.72
N ARG A 324 21.03 -8.92 -7.54
CA ARG A 324 20.11 -10.01 -7.17
C ARG A 324 20.59 -10.74 -5.91
N THR A 325 21.85 -11.12 -5.86
CA THR A 325 22.44 -11.82 -4.71
C THR A 325 22.47 -10.92 -3.47
N ALA A 326 22.84 -9.64 -3.63
CA ALA A 326 22.87 -8.69 -2.51
C ALA A 326 21.47 -8.47 -1.91
N ALA A 327 20.45 -8.29 -2.74
CA ALA A 327 19.08 -8.14 -2.30
C ALA A 327 18.57 -9.38 -1.55
N HIS A 328 18.84 -10.57 -2.07
CA HIS A 328 18.48 -11.83 -1.44
C HIS A 328 19.18 -12.02 -0.09
N ARG A 329 20.47 -11.71 -0.03
CA ARG A 329 21.27 -11.73 1.22
C ARG A 329 20.74 -10.74 2.25
N LEU A 330 20.44 -9.52 1.83
CA LEU A 330 19.80 -8.51 2.67
C LEU A 330 18.51 -9.05 3.30
N MET A 331 17.64 -9.64 2.50
CA MET A 331 16.36 -10.19 2.96
C MET A 331 16.52 -11.31 3.98
N LEU A 332 17.35 -12.32 3.69
CA LEU A 332 17.44 -13.53 4.50
C LEU A 332 18.43 -13.45 5.65
N GLN A 333 19.55 -12.76 5.47
CA GLN A 333 20.59 -12.73 6.50
C GLN A 333 20.50 -11.53 7.43
N GLU A 334 19.90 -10.43 6.96
CA GLU A 334 19.89 -9.18 7.75
C GLU A 334 18.50 -8.72 8.12
N GLN A 335 17.48 -8.92 7.29
CA GLN A 335 16.11 -8.52 7.62
C GLN A 335 15.32 -9.64 8.33
N ALA A 336 15.33 -10.85 7.78
CA ALA A 336 14.57 -11.97 8.32
C ALA A 336 14.84 -12.25 9.81
N PRO A 337 16.12 -12.21 10.30
CA PRO A 337 16.39 -12.44 11.72
C PRO A 337 15.74 -11.44 12.67
N THR A 338 15.38 -10.25 12.20
CA THR A 338 14.77 -9.18 13.00
C THR A 338 13.26 -9.34 13.17
N LEU A 339 12.63 -10.30 12.46
CA LEU A 339 11.19 -10.40 12.35
C LEU A 339 10.56 -11.27 13.45
N ARG A 340 9.37 -10.90 13.87
CA ARG A 340 8.55 -11.64 14.86
C ARG A 340 7.54 -12.60 14.21
N VAL A 341 7.37 -12.53 12.88
CA VAL A 341 6.41 -13.37 12.17
C VAL A 341 6.74 -14.85 12.34
N THR A 342 5.69 -15.67 12.52
CA THR A 342 5.81 -17.12 12.67
C THR A 342 4.95 -17.83 11.63
N GLY A 343 5.31 -19.08 11.29
CA GLY A 343 4.54 -19.89 10.37
C GLY A 343 4.68 -19.50 8.90
N VAL A 344 5.63 -18.64 8.56
CA VAL A 344 5.92 -18.21 7.18
C VAL A 344 7.30 -18.72 6.79
N ASP A 345 7.38 -19.31 5.61
CA ASP A 345 8.66 -19.66 4.99
C ASP A 345 9.30 -18.41 4.39
N LEU A 346 10.21 -17.78 5.15
CA LEU A 346 10.86 -16.53 4.74
C LEU A 346 11.81 -16.72 3.54
N GLY A 347 12.36 -17.90 3.36
CA GLY A 347 13.15 -18.23 2.16
C GLY A 347 12.28 -18.18 0.91
N GLN A 348 11.14 -18.85 0.95
CA GLN A 348 10.18 -18.83 -0.15
C GLN A 348 9.63 -17.41 -0.39
N TYR A 349 9.40 -16.65 0.67
CA TYR A 349 8.97 -15.26 0.56
C TYR A 349 10.01 -14.40 -0.17
N ALA A 350 11.29 -14.53 0.21
CA ALA A 350 12.40 -13.84 -0.47
C ALA A 350 12.48 -14.20 -1.96
N ASP A 351 12.35 -15.49 -2.28
CA ASP A 351 12.38 -15.96 -3.68
C ASP A 351 11.24 -15.36 -4.51
N ARG A 352 10.04 -15.27 -3.93
CA ARG A 352 8.89 -14.59 -4.57
C ARG A 352 9.13 -13.11 -4.78
N LEU A 353 9.81 -12.44 -3.86
CA LEU A 353 10.15 -11.03 -4.01
C LEU A 353 11.13 -10.81 -5.17
N ILE A 354 12.12 -11.67 -5.30
CA ILE A 354 13.06 -11.63 -6.44
C ILE A 354 12.31 -11.86 -7.76
N GLU A 355 11.40 -12.82 -7.81
CA GLU A 355 10.56 -13.08 -8.97
C GLU A 355 9.72 -11.84 -9.36
N ARG A 356 9.08 -11.21 -8.40
CA ARG A 356 8.31 -9.97 -8.61
C ARG A 356 9.19 -8.85 -9.17
N TYR A 357 10.36 -8.64 -8.58
CA TYR A 357 11.32 -7.62 -9.05
C TYR A 357 11.83 -7.91 -10.47
N SER A 358 11.90 -9.15 -10.85
CA SER A 358 12.38 -9.57 -12.17
C SER A 358 11.35 -9.40 -13.29
N ASN A 359 10.08 -9.12 -12.96
CA ASN A 359 9.01 -8.95 -13.95
C ASN A 359 9.17 -7.65 -14.75
N PRO A 360 9.52 -7.71 -16.05
CA PRO A 360 9.75 -6.50 -16.85
C PRO A 360 8.46 -5.80 -17.29
N SER A 361 7.31 -6.47 -17.14
CA SER A 361 6.01 -5.96 -17.61
C SER A 361 5.51 -4.77 -16.81
N LEU A 362 5.99 -4.57 -15.58
CA LEU A 362 5.53 -3.51 -14.68
C LEU A 362 6.35 -2.22 -14.78
N LYS A 363 7.58 -2.28 -15.26
CA LYS A 363 8.49 -1.13 -15.46
C LYS A 363 8.57 -0.20 -14.24
N HIS A 364 8.80 -0.80 -13.06
CA HIS A 364 8.84 -0.05 -11.80
C HIS A 364 10.15 0.74 -11.69
N ARG A 365 10.07 2.07 -11.70
CA ARG A 365 11.23 2.96 -11.79
C ARG A 365 11.98 3.07 -10.48
N THR A 366 13.28 2.91 -10.51
CA THR A 366 14.18 3.10 -9.36
C THR A 366 14.06 4.50 -8.79
N TRP A 367 13.99 5.53 -9.62
CA TRP A 367 13.80 6.91 -9.21
C TRP A 367 12.52 7.12 -8.37
N GLN A 368 11.43 6.51 -8.77
CA GLN A 368 10.14 6.64 -8.09
C GLN A 368 10.17 5.98 -6.69
N ILE A 369 10.83 4.84 -6.58
CA ILE A 369 11.00 4.12 -5.31
C ILE A 369 11.93 4.87 -4.38
N ALA A 370 12.94 5.54 -4.93
CA ALA A 370 13.93 6.32 -4.18
C ALA A 370 13.38 7.59 -3.51
N MET A 371 12.17 8.04 -3.90
CA MET A 371 11.53 9.20 -3.31
C MET A 371 11.26 9.00 -1.80
N ASP A 372 11.22 10.11 -1.08
CA ASP A 372 10.85 10.17 0.34
C ASP A 372 11.74 9.33 1.26
N GLY A 373 13.02 9.24 0.93
CA GLY A 373 14.00 8.43 1.67
C GLY A 373 14.11 8.81 3.15
N THR A 374 13.97 10.09 3.50
CA THR A 374 14.01 10.53 4.90
C THR A 374 12.88 9.94 5.74
N GLN A 375 11.73 9.66 5.13
CA GLN A 375 10.60 9.03 5.79
C GLN A 375 10.65 7.50 5.75
N LYS A 376 11.26 6.94 4.71
CA LYS A 376 11.31 5.49 4.47
C LYS A 376 12.46 4.78 5.17
N LEU A 377 13.64 5.39 5.18
CA LEU A 377 14.87 4.78 5.69
C LEU A 377 14.77 4.29 7.13
N PRO A 378 14.20 5.06 8.08
CA PRO A 378 14.12 4.64 9.48
C PRO A 378 13.43 3.29 9.65
N GLN A 379 12.27 3.13 9.06
CA GLN A 379 11.43 1.94 9.21
C GLN A 379 11.92 0.74 8.39
N ARG A 380 12.51 1.01 7.23
CA ARG A 380 12.91 -0.03 6.28
C ARG A 380 14.29 -0.62 6.57
N MET A 381 15.20 0.16 7.16
CA MET A 381 16.59 -0.23 7.37
C MET A 381 17.11 0.06 8.78
N LEU A 382 16.87 1.25 9.33
CA LEU A 382 17.50 1.66 10.58
C LEU A 382 17.00 0.88 11.79
N ASP A 383 15.72 0.51 11.83
CA ASP A 383 15.19 -0.31 12.91
C ASP A 383 15.82 -1.70 12.93
N SER A 384 16.07 -2.27 11.76
CA SER A 384 16.80 -3.55 11.64
C SER A 384 18.26 -3.42 12.08
N ILE A 385 18.91 -2.31 11.75
CA ILE A 385 20.28 -2.04 12.21
C ILE A 385 20.32 -1.95 13.75
N ARG A 386 19.36 -1.29 14.37
CA ARG A 386 19.24 -1.25 15.84
C ARG A 386 19.12 -2.65 16.44
N TRP A 387 18.33 -3.50 15.79
CA TRP A 387 18.21 -4.89 16.20
C TRP A 387 19.56 -5.63 16.14
N HIS A 388 20.31 -5.48 15.04
CA HIS A 388 21.64 -6.10 14.89
C HIS A 388 22.64 -5.58 15.90
N LEU A 389 22.64 -4.28 16.19
CA LEU A 389 23.49 -3.67 17.22
C LEU A 389 23.20 -4.25 18.60
N ALA A 390 21.92 -4.48 18.91
CA ALA A 390 21.50 -5.09 20.18
C ALA A 390 21.84 -6.57 20.29
N HIS A 391 22.08 -7.26 19.18
CA HIS A 391 22.38 -8.70 19.12
C HIS A 391 23.81 -9.01 18.69
N ASP A 392 24.67 -8.01 18.60
CA ASP A 392 26.08 -8.14 18.18
C ASP A 392 26.24 -8.89 16.86
N SER A 393 25.34 -8.68 15.92
CA SER A 393 25.34 -9.31 14.59
C SER A 393 25.68 -8.31 13.49
N ALA A 394 26.26 -8.82 12.39
CA ALA A 394 26.70 -8.02 11.27
C ALA A 394 25.54 -7.59 10.37
N PHE A 395 25.69 -6.43 9.72
CA PHE A 395 24.67 -5.86 8.82
C PHE A 395 25.29 -5.16 7.61
N PRO A 396 26.19 -5.82 6.86
CA PRO A 396 26.90 -5.16 5.74
C PRO A 396 25.98 -4.72 4.61
N CYS A 397 24.93 -5.47 4.29
CA CYS A 397 23.98 -5.08 3.24
C CYS A 397 23.15 -3.87 3.69
N LEU A 398 22.67 -3.84 4.92
CA LEU A 398 21.94 -2.70 5.47
C LEU A 398 22.81 -1.44 5.50
N ALA A 399 24.07 -1.57 5.92
CA ALA A 399 25.04 -0.48 5.93
C ALA A 399 25.26 0.07 4.50
N LEU A 400 25.37 -0.81 3.51
CA LEU A 400 25.49 -0.41 2.11
C LEU A 400 24.23 0.29 1.61
N GLY A 401 23.05 -0.18 2.01
CA GLY A 401 21.77 0.46 1.68
C GLY A 401 21.68 1.89 2.21
N VAL A 402 22.06 2.11 3.46
CA VAL A 402 22.14 3.45 4.07
C VAL A 402 23.14 4.34 3.35
N ALA A 403 24.34 3.81 3.09
CA ALA A 403 25.36 4.53 2.34
C ALA A 403 24.91 4.86 0.92
N GLY A 404 24.16 3.96 0.28
CA GLY A 404 23.54 4.18 -1.04
C GLY A 404 22.58 5.36 -1.04
N TRP A 405 21.73 5.45 -0.02
CA TRP A 405 20.87 6.63 0.15
C TRP A 405 21.71 7.92 0.34
N MET A 406 22.76 7.87 1.14
CA MET A 406 23.64 9.03 1.35
C MET A 406 24.31 9.48 0.04
N ARG A 407 24.76 8.55 -0.78
CA ARG A 407 25.30 8.88 -2.11
C ARG A 407 24.23 9.47 -3.02
N TYR A 408 23.04 8.89 -3.02
CA TYR A 408 21.89 9.35 -3.82
C TYR A 408 21.52 10.80 -3.49
N VAL A 409 21.38 11.13 -2.22
CA VAL A 409 21.02 12.49 -1.79
C VAL A 409 22.16 13.51 -2.02
N GLY A 410 23.37 13.04 -2.34
CA GLY A 410 24.47 13.88 -2.81
C GLY A 410 24.18 14.59 -4.14
N GLY A 411 23.15 14.13 -4.87
CA GLY A 411 22.61 14.81 -6.02
C GLY A 411 23.25 14.48 -7.36
N VAL A 412 24.23 13.55 -7.39
CA VAL A 412 24.93 13.14 -8.63
C VAL A 412 25.12 11.63 -8.62
N ASP A 413 24.80 10.97 -9.74
CA ASP A 413 24.98 9.52 -9.91
C ASP A 413 26.43 9.13 -10.29
N ASP A 414 26.69 7.84 -10.50
CA ASP A 414 28.01 7.32 -10.84
C ASP A 414 28.46 7.74 -12.27
N HIS A 415 27.56 8.21 -13.10
CA HIS A 415 27.83 8.74 -14.45
C HIS A 415 27.89 10.26 -14.46
N GLN A 416 27.98 10.91 -13.32
CA GLN A 416 28.04 12.36 -13.15
C GLN A 416 26.79 13.10 -13.67
N GLN A 417 25.65 12.42 -13.68
CA GLN A 417 24.36 13.03 -14.03
C GLN A 417 23.67 13.53 -12.76
N ASP A 418 23.00 14.65 -12.86
CA ASP A 418 22.23 15.22 -11.76
C ASP A 418 21.04 14.34 -11.41
N ILE A 419 20.78 14.21 -10.11
CA ILE A 419 19.63 13.47 -9.57
C ILE A 419 18.57 14.48 -9.13
N ASP A 420 17.35 14.33 -9.64
CA ASP A 420 16.18 15.07 -9.14
C ASP A 420 15.67 14.41 -7.85
N ILE A 421 16.09 14.94 -6.71
CA ILE A 421 15.75 14.41 -5.40
C ILE A 421 14.37 14.91 -4.98
N ARG A 422 13.44 13.95 -4.78
CA ARG A 422 12.09 14.21 -4.29
C ARG A 422 11.96 13.68 -2.86
N ASP A 423 11.88 14.61 -1.91
CA ASP A 423 11.85 14.32 -0.49
C ASP A 423 11.26 15.50 0.28
N PRO A 424 10.43 15.28 1.31
CA PRO A 424 9.92 16.38 2.14
C PRO A 424 11.02 17.23 2.79
N MET A 425 12.22 16.64 3.00
CA MET A 425 13.38 17.31 3.58
C MET A 425 14.42 17.72 2.53
N VAL A 426 14.03 17.88 1.27
CA VAL A 426 14.99 18.15 0.18
C VAL A 426 15.84 19.39 0.42
N GLU A 427 15.29 20.46 0.98
CA GLU A 427 16.06 21.68 1.28
C GLU A 427 17.08 21.46 2.39
N THR A 428 16.73 20.69 3.44
CA THR A 428 17.66 20.29 4.49
C THR A 428 18.78 19.42 3.91
N LEU A 429 18.45 18.45 3.06
CA LEU A 429 19.43 17.57 2.41
C LEU A 429 20.41 18.37 1.53
N LYS A 430 19.92 19.30 0.73
CA LYS A 430 20.74 20.17 -0.10
C LYS A 430 21.69 21.03 0.73
N ALA A 431 21.20 21.58 1.84
CA ALA A 431 22.01 22.40 2.74
C ALA A 431 23.14 21.58 3.39
N VAL A 432 22.82 20.36 3.87
CA VAL A 432 23.82 19.46 4.46
C VAL A 432 24.88 19.05 3.45
N VAL A 433 24.47 18.73 2.24
CA VAL A 433 25.37 18.35 1.15
C VAL A 433 26.29 19.51 0.76
N ALA A 434 25.73 20.71 0.60
CA ALA A 434 26.51 21.90 0.25
C ALA A 434 27.51 22.31 1.37
N GLY A 435 27.16 22.05 2.61
CA GLY A 435 28.00 22.40 3.80
C GLY A 435 29.03 21.34 4.19
N SER A 436 29.15 20.24 3.47
CA SER A 436 30.06 19.13 3.79
C SER A 436 30.90 18.69 2.60
N GLN A 437 32.14 18.29 2.87
CA GLN A 437 33.00 17.69 1.84
C GLN A 437 32.60 16.25 1.58
N GLU A 438 32.77 15.81 0.34
CA GLU A 438 32.59 14.44 -0.06
C GLU A 438 33.50 13.50 0.73
N GLY A 439 32.97 12.38 1.18
CA GLY A 439 33.68 11.41 1.99
C GLY A 439 33.13 11.29 3.40
N GLU A 440 33.99 11.01 4.36
CA GLU A 440 33.60 10.81 5.77
C GLU A 440 32.83 12.01 6.34
N ALA A 441 33.28 13.23 6.03
CA ALA A 441 32.59 14.45 6.49
C ALA A 441 31.14 14.53 6.03
N ARG A 442 30.84 14.08 4.82
CA ARG A 442 29.48 13.99 4.30
C ARG A 442 28.62 13.01 5.11
N VAL A 443 29.16 11.84 5.43
CA VAL A 443 28.48 10.85 6.26
C VAL A 443 28.17 11.43 7.64
N GLN A 444 29.15 12.04 8.29
CA GLN A 444 28.96 12.65 9.61
C GLN A 444 27.90 13.76 9.59
N ALA A 445 27.90 14.58 8.55
CA ALA A 445 26.92 15.66 8.41
C ALA A 445 25.49 15.11 8.22
N LEU A 446 25.31 14.09 7.40
CA LEU A 446 24.01 13.45 7.18
C LEU A 446 23.49 12.73 8.43
N LEU A 447 24.38 12.09 9.18
CA LEU A 447 24.03 11.45 10.45
C LEU A 447 23.51 12.45 11.50
N GLY A 448 23.82 13.72 11.36
CA GLY A 448 23.29 14.80 12.19
C GLY A 448 21.81 15.14 11.96
N ILE A 449 21.17 14.57 10.94
CA ILE A 449 19.73 14.77 10.68
C ILE A 449 18.94 13.90 11.65
N LYS A 450 18.52 14.47 12.76
CA LYS A 450 17.83 13.75 13.84
C LYS A 450 16.51 13.13 13.43
N ALA A 451 15.80 13.78 12.53
CA ALA A 451 14.52 13.27 12.00
C ALA A 451 14.68 11.91 11.29
N VAL A 452 15.88 11.59 10.81
CA VAL A 452 16.19 10.31 10.13
C VAL A 452 16.87 9.34 11.10
N PHE A 453 17.99 9.74 11.70
CA PHE A 453 18.86 8.84 12.47
C PHE A 453 18.62 8.84 13.98
N GLY A 454 17.84 9.78 14.49
CA GLY A 454 17.65 9.94 15.92
C GLY A 454 18.92 10.43 16.61
N ASP A 455 18.95 10.27 17.93
CA ASP A 455 20.08 10.72 18.76
C ASP A 455 21.07 9.59 19.09
N GLU A 456 20.65 8.33 19.05
CA GLU A 456 21.45 7.19 19.53
C GLU A 456 22.28 6.52 18.44
N LEU A 457 21.74 6.30 17.23
CA LEU A 457 22.48 5.65 16.15
C LEU A 457 23.79 6.36 15.79
N PRO A 458 23.84 7.71 15.67
CA PRO A 458 25.08 8.40 15.38
C PRO A 458 26.18 8.25 16.43
N LYS A 459 25.83 7.80 17.63
CA LYS A 459 26.80 7.54 18.73
C LYS A 459 27.31 6.10 18.74
N GLN A 460 26.73 5.22 17.94
CA GLN A 460 27.12 3.81 17.84
C GLN A 460 28.29 3.65 16.87
N ALA A 461 29.51 3.45 17.43
CA ALA A 461 30.73 3.36 16.62
C ALA A 461 30.64 2.27 15.54
N THR A 462 30.12 1.10 15.88
CA THR A 462 29.93 -0.02 14.93
C THR A 462 29.09 0.40 13.72
N PHE A 463 28.00 1.10 13.95
CA PHE A 463 27.13 1.61 12.89
C PHE A 463 27.83 2.66 12.04
N VAL A 464 28.41 3.68 12.68
CA VAL A 464 29.07 4.79 11.99
C VAL A 464 30.23 4.30 11.12
N GLU A 465 31.09 3.43 11.64
CA GLU A 465 32.21 2.85 10.91
C GLU A 465 31.75 2.02 9.72
N ALA A 466 30.70 1.19 9.87
CA ALA A 466 30.15 0.38 8.81
C ALA A 466 29.61 1.23 7.66
N VAL A 467 28.87 2.30 7.98
CA VAL A 467 28.30 3.21 6.97
C VAL A 467 29.40 4.02 6.27
N ILE A 468 30.40 4.53 7.01
CA ILE A 468 31.54 5.25 6.43
C ILE A 468 32.30 4.34 5.48
N HIS A 469 32.60 3.11 5.89
CA HIS A 469 33.30 2.15 5.05
C HIS A 469 32.56 1.89 3.73
N ALA A 470 31.25 1.62 3.81
CA ALA A 470 30.41 1.40 2.63
C ALA A 470 30.33 2.65 1.75
N TYR A 471 30.18 3.83 2.35
CA TYR A 471 30.10 5.09 1.62
C TYR A 471 31.39 5.39 0.85
N LEU A 472 32.55 5.22 1.49
CA LEU A 472 33.84 5.44 0.81
C LEU A 472 34.08 4.46 -0.33
N ALA A 473 33.60 3.20 -0.18
CA ALA A 473 33.64 2.23 -1.26
C ALA A 473 32.77 2.67 -2.46
N LEU A 474 31.57 3.22 -2.20
CA LEU A 474 30.69 3.76 -3.24
C LEU A 474 31.33 4.94 -3.96
N VAL A 475 31.93 5.85 -3.24
CA VAL A 475 32.63 7.02 -3.83
C VAL A 475 33.78 6.58 -4.72
N LYS A 476 34.56 5.61 -4.25
CA LYS A 476 35.77 5.14 -4.97
C LYS A 476 35.44 4.27 -6.16
N ASN A 477 34.51 3.33 -6.02
CA ASN A 477 34.33 2.24 -6.98
C ASN A 477 32.99 2.30 -7.74
N GLY A 478 32.05 3.15 -7.30
CA GLY A 478 30.69 3.15 -7.81
C GLY A 478 29.81 2.04 -7.22
N ALA A 479 28.50 2.13 -7.45
CA ALA A 479 27.51 1.24 -6.86
C ALA A 479 27.63 -0.20 -7.39
N ALA A 480 27.75 -0.38 -8.70
CA ALA A 480 27.83 -1.73 -9.31
C ALA A 480 29.04 -2.52 -8.79
N SER A 481 30.22 -1.92 -8.77
CA SER A 481 31.43 -2.58 -8.29
C SER A 481 31.39 -2.85 -6.78
N THR A 482 30.81 -1.94 -6.01
CA THR A 482 30.66 -2.10 -4.56
C THR A 482 29.69 -3.24 -4.21
N CYS A 483 28.57 -3.35 -4.91
CA CYS A 483 27.66 -4.49 -4.79
C CYS A 483 28.33 -5.81 -5.15
N ALA A 484 29.10 -5.83 -6.26
CA ALA A 484 29.83 -7.01 -6.69
C ALA A 484 30.86 -7.48 -5.64
N ALA A 485 31.55 -6.53 -4.99
CA ALA A 485 32.48 -6.83 -3.91
C ALA A 485 31.82 -7.39 -2.67
N LEU A 486 30.61 -6.89 -2.34
CA LEU A 486 29.85 -7.32 -1.15
C LEU A 486 29.48 -8.80 -1.23
N VAL A 487 29.19 -9.32 -2.41
CA VAL A 487 28.67 -10.70 -2.61
C VAL A 487 29.73 -11.74 -2.95
N LYS A 488 30.99 -11.32 -3.08
CA LYS A 488 32.14 -12.22 -3.21
C LYS A 488 32.51 -12.82 -1.86
#